data_5668e6e5cc05a7e68930b85c910b13d3
#
_entry.id   5668e6e5cc05a7e68930b85c910b13d3
#
_cell.length_a   1.000
_cell.length_b   1.000
_cell.length_c   1.000
_cell.angle_alpha   90.00
_cell.angle_beta   90.00
_cell.angle_gamma   90.00
#
_symmetry.space_group_name_H-M   'P 1'
#
loop_
_entity.id
_entity.type
_entity.pdbx_description
1 polymer ?
#
loop_
_entity_poly.entity_id
_entity_poly.type
_entity_poly.pdbx_seq_one_letter_code
_entity_poly.pdbx_strand_id
1 'polypeptide(L)'
;MKNGYLAQYFDGVIAKRLSAVEANLEKSNQHEFNSVPAMKRIFGTERQKFQTHFLYLDDENPPISDEGFLTWYDARERHPKRSEYRLFFSTTSVSRAASAGDALFIGLRPDKSALVVIAPGTSTIASQLAWLFDVEVADLFCVTSEFTRNHIQLEFASKCILEHIGIEIDEQDTDYLEDMLTRFNGRFPSTKEFSAYARSTLHDINVLDNSDEVLMCWLEREEVLFRTLEKYLIQQRLDTGFHTVDEFIAYSLSVQNRRKSRVGQSLENHFEMILKGRNIRYDRTKVTENRSKPDFIFPGITEYHDNSFNTSLLTMLGAKSTCKDRWRQVLAEADRIEHKHLLTLEAAISVHQTDEMVSKNLQLVVPKSIHKTYTLLQRDWLMDVNGFIDLLIQKQGHM
;
A
#
# COMPACT_ATOMS: atom_id res chain seq x y z
N MET A 1 19.28 15.35 3.85
CA MET A 1 18.04 14.56 3.69
C MET A 1 18.21 13.25 4.44
N LYS A 2 17.40 13.01 5.47
CA LYS A 2 17.43 11.73 6.20
C LYS A 2 16.56 10.76 5.41
N ASN A 3 17.18 9.94 4.57
CA ASN A 3 16.48 8.90 3.83
C ASN A 3 15.94 7.88 4.83
N GLY A 4 14.65 7.58 4.72
CA GLY A 4 13.97 6.66 5.63
C GLY A 4 14.45 5.23 5.44
N TYR A 5 15.23 4.73 6.38
CA TYR A 5 15.62 3.34 6.52
C TYR A 5 14.65 2.62 7.44
N LEU A 6 14.30 1.36 7.17
CA LEU A 6 13.53 0.54 8.12
C LEU A 6 14.18 0.48 9.50
N ALA A 7 15.51 0.52 9.58
CA ALA A 7 16.28 0.61 10.82
C ALA A 7 16.01 1.89 11.64
N GLN A 8 15.38 2.91 11.07
CA GLN A 8 14.93 4.09 11.84
C GLN A 8 13.62 3.82 12.58
N TYR A 9 12.85 2.86 12.10
CA TYR A 9 11.53 2.52 12.62
C TYR A 9 11.54 1.26 13.47
N PHE A 10 12.50 0.33 13.22
CA PHE A 10 12.56 -0.94 13.91
C PHE A 10 14.01 -1.36 14.22
N ASP A 11 14.25 -1.81 15.45
CA ASP A 11 15.49 -2.49 15.86
C ASP A 11 15.53 -3.93 15.31
N GLY A 12 14.35 -4.52 15.08
CA GLY A 12 14.18 -5.84 14.50
C GLY A 12 12.73 -6.23 14.39
N VAL A 13 12.46 -7.20 13.51
CA VAL A 13 11.12 -7.75 13.28
C VAL A 13 11.17 -9.27 13.36
N ILE A 14 10.15 -9.86 13.96
CA ILE A 14 9.90 -11.30 13.96
C ILE A 14 8.55 -11.59 13.35
N ALA A 15 8.44 -12.69 12.63
CA ALA A 15 7.19 -13.12 12.03
C ALA A 15 6.99 -14.63 12.17
N LYS A 16 5.74 -15.04 12.28
CA LYS A 16 5.32 -16.45 12.24
C LYS A 16 3.88 -16.60 11.81
N ARG A 17 3.48 -17.83 11.52
CA ARG A 17 2.08 -18.21 11.38
C ARG A 17 1.52 -18.62 12.75
N LEU A 18 0.36 -18.11 13.12
CA LEU A 18 -0.32 -18.44 14.36
C LEU A 18 -0.83 -19.90 14.32
N SER A 19 -0.49 -20.67 15.33
CA SER A 19 -1.07 -22.00 15.57
C SER A 19 -2.46 -21.89 16.19
N ALA A 20 -3.23 -22.97 16.16
CA ALA A 20 -4.55 -23.04 16.78
C ALA A 20 -4.52 -22.80 18.30
N VAL A 21 -3.42 -23.15 18.96
CA VAL A 21 -3.24 -22.97 20.40
C VAL A 21 -2.98 -21.50 20.72
N GLU A 22 -2.21 -20.80 19.90
CA GLU A 22 -1.85 -19.38 20.09
C GLU A 22 -3.00 -18.43 19.72
N ALA A 23 -3.84 -18.81 18.75
CA ALA A 23 -4.98 -18.01 18.32
C ALA A 23 -6.22 -18.19 19.23
N ASN A 24 -6.40 -19.35 19.87
CA ASN A 24 -7.60 -19.64 20.65
C ASN A 24 -7.33 -19.49 22.16
N LEU A 25 -7.38 -18.25 22.63
CA LEU A 25 -7.09 -17.89 24.02
C LEU A 25 -8.06 -18.49 25.04
N GLU A 26 -9.32 -18.75 24.66
CA GLU A 26 -10.34 -19.30 25.56
C GLU A 26 -10.10 -20.78 25.86
N LYS A 27 -9.51 -21.52 24.93
CA LYS A 27 -9.25 -22.96 25.08
C LYS A 27 -7.88 -23.28 25.63
N SER A 28 -6.88 -22.44 25.38
CA SER A 28 -5.48 -22.76 25.69
C SER A 28 -4.95 -22.17 26.98
N ASN A 29 -5.56 -21.11 27.53
CA ASN A 29 -5.01 -20.29 28.61
C ASN A 29 -3.53 -19.88 28.38
N GLN A 30 -3.01 -20.00 27.15
CA GLN A 30 -1.64 -19.67 26.79
C GLN A 30 -1.58 -18.31 26.15
N HIS A 31 -1.14 -17.32 26.90
CA HIS A 31 -0.85 -15.97 26.41
C HIS A 31 0.64 -15.79 26.10
N GLU A 32 1.30 -16.84 25.61
CA GLU A 32 2.75 -16.87 25.43
C GLU A 32 3.13 -17.51 24.10
N PHE A 33 4.08 -16.88 23.44
CA PHE A 33 4.76 -17.46 22.29
C PHE A 33 6.07 -18.11 22.72
N ASN A 34 6.32 -19.32 22.23
CA ASN A 34 7.61 -19.97 22.38
C ASN A 34 8.68 -19.25 21.55
N SER A 35 9.80 -18.97 22.15
CA SER A 35 10.88 -18.27 21.46
C SER A 35 11.74 -19.20 20.60
N VAL A 36 12.41 -18.60 19.62
CA VAL A 36 13.56 -19.18 18.93
C VAL A 36 14.85 -18.48 19.38
N PRO A 37 16.02 -19.14 19.33
CA PRO A 37 17.29 -18.54 19.83
C PRO A 37 17.63 -17.19 19.19
N ALA A 38 17.26 -16.98 17.93
CA ALA A 38 17.52 -15.74 17.20
C ALA A 38 16.78 -14.52 17.79
N MET A 39 15.65 -14.70 18.48
CA MET A 39 14.89 -13.60 19.10
C MET A 39 15.70 -12.88 20.20
N LYS A 40 16.68 -13.54 20.82
CA LYS A 40 17.58 -12.90 21.81
C LYS A 40 18.39 -11.73 21.22
N ARG A 41 18.61 -11.73 19.90
CA ARG A 41 19.32 -10.61 19.23
C ARG A 41 18.51 -9.32 19.26
N ILE A 42 17.18 -9.44 19.30
CA ILE A 42 16.25 -8.30 19.29
C ILE A 42 15.85 -7.93 20.73
N PHE A 43 15.43 -8.92 21.53
CA PHE A 43 14.86 -8.70 22.87
C PHE A 43 15.88 -8.76 23.99
N GLY A 44 17.11 -9.20 23.71
CA GLY A 44 18.17 -9.36 24.74
C GLY A 44 18.01 -10.60 25.61
N THR A 45 18.67 -10.59 26.78
CA THR A 45 18.67 -11.69 27.75
C THR A 45 17.97 -11.34 29.07
N GLU A 46 17.62 -10.08 29.26
CA GLU A 46 16.97 -9.59 30.46
C GLU A 46 15.45 -9.64 30.35
N ARG A 47 14.78 -9.76 31.48
CA ARG A 47 13.34 -9.61 31.53
C ARG A 47 12.96 -8.19 31.20
N GLN A 48 12.11 -8.01 30.17
CA GLN A 48 11.69 -6.69 29.72
C GLN A 48 10.21 -6.66 29.32
N LYS A 49 9.53 -5.55 29.66
CA LYS A 49 8.16 -5.26 29.26
C LYS A 49 8.15 -4.14 28.24
N PHE A 50 7.43 -4.34 27.13
CA PHE A 50 7.31 -3.40 26.03
C PHE A 50 5.87 -2.89 25.95
N GLN A 51 5.69 -1.58 25.99
CA GLN A 51 4.41 -0.99 25.60
C GLN A 51 4.15 -1.32 24.13
N THR A 52 2.96 -1.81 23.83
CA THR A 52 2.71 -2.42 22.51
C THR A 52 1.40 -1.93 21.91
N HIS A 53 1.51 -1.46 20.67
CA HIS A 53 0.35 -1.19 19.83
C HIS A 53 0.02 -2.44 19.01
N PHE A 54 -1.22 -2.89 19.10
CA PHE A 54 -1.73 -4.06 18.39
C PHE A 54 -2.63 -3.64 17.24
N LEU A 55 -2.44 -4.25 16.07
CA LEU A 55 -3.26 -4.06 14.87
C LEU A 55 -3.70 -5.41 14.31
N TYR A 56 -4.99 -5.54 14.00
CA TYR A 56 -5.48 -6.58 13.10
C TYR A 56 -5.87 -5.91 11.79
N LEU A 57 -5.23 -6.33 10.70
CA LEU A 57 -5.40 -5.76 9.38
C LEU A 57 -5.95 -6.82 8.44
N ASP A 58 -7.07 -6.51 7.81
CA ASP A 58 -7.75 -7.36 6.86
C ASP A 58 -7.90 -6.60 5.53
N ASP A 59 -7.87 -7.31 4.40
CA ASP A 59 -8.00 -6.68 3.08
C ASP A 59 -9.39 -6.06 2.87
N GLU A 60 -10.42 -6.61 3.51
CA GLU A 60 -11.83 -6.28 3.29
C GLU A 60 -12.46 -5.50 4.46
N ASN A 61 -12.01 -5.76 5.68
CA ASN A 61 -12.61 -5.21 6.89
C ASN A 61 -11.86 -3.98 7.44
N PRO A 62 -12.54 -3.11 8.21
CA PRO A 62 -11.86 -2.03 8.91
C PRO A 62 -10.79 -2.55 9.88
N PRO A 63 -9.66 -1.84 10.05
CA PRO A 63 -8.64 -2.20 11.01
C PRO A 63 -9.18 -2.26 12.44
N ILE A 64 -8.75 -3.28 13.21
CA ILE A 64 -8.95 -3.32 14.66
C ILE A 64 -7.63 -2.89 15.30
N SER A 65 -7.68 -1.96 16.25
CA SER A 65 -6.51 -1.51 16.99
C SER A 65 -6.75 -1.54 18.49
N ASP A 66 -5.71 -1.81 19.25
CA ASP A 66 -5.75 -1.83 20.71
C ASP A 66 -4.36 -1.58 21.29
N GLU A 67 -4.31 -1.15 22.56
CA GLU A 67 -3.06 -0.95 23.29
C GLU A 67 -2.89 -2.06 24.32
N GLY A 68 -1.62 -2.45 24.53
CA GLY A 68 -1.31 -3.50 25.50
C GLY A 68 0.18 -3.59 25.77
N PHE A 69 0.65 -4.78 26.08
CA PHE A 69 2.08 -4.99 26.31
C PHE A 69 2.53 -6.39 25.94
N LEU A 70 3.81 -6.48 25.60
CA LEU A 70 4.55 -7.73 25.50
C LEU A 70 5.52 -7.83 26.70
N THR A 71 5.80 -9.04 27.15
CA THR A 71 6.83 -9.29 28.17
C THR A 71 7.74 -10.41 27.71
N TRP A 72 9.01 -10.08 27.55
CA TRP A 72 10.08 -11.03 27.27
C TRP A 72 10.70 -11.51 28.57
N TYR A 73 10.85 -12.80 28.78
CA TYR A 73 11.41 -13.36 30.00
C TYR A 73 11.88 -14.79 29.84
N ASP A 74 12.79 -15.22 30.72
CA ASP A 74 13.21 -16.62 30.84
C ASP A 74 12.24 -17.36 31.77
N ALA A 75 11.43 -18.27 31.27
CA ALA A 75 10.52 -19.10 32.07
C ALA A 75 11.26 -20.07 33.00
N ARG A 76 12.56 -20.27 32.78
CA ARG A 76 13.43 -21.09 33.59
C ARG A 76 14.54 -20.31 34.31
N GLU A 77 14.35 -19.03 34.57
CA GLU A 77 15.32 -18.14 35.22
C GLU A 77 15.95 -18.75 36.49
N ARG A 78 15.19 -19.55 37.26
CA ARG A 78 15.65 -20.23 38.47
C ARG A 78 16.34 -21.57 38.19
N HIS A 79 16.44 -22.03 36.95
CA HIS A 79 17.04 -23.30 36.62
C HIS A 79 18.55 -23.15 36.36
N PRO A 80 19.42 -23.92 37.06
CA PRO A 80 20.88 -23.65 37.07
C PRO A 80 21.59 -23.88 35.72
N LYS A 81 20.97 -24.59 34.77
CA LYS A 81 21.62 -25.02 33.51
C LYS A 81 20.76 -24.85 32.25
N ARG A 82 19.51 -24.40 32.35
CA ARG A 82 18.63 -24.32 31.22
C ARG A 82 17.87 -22.99 31.22
N SER A 83 17.84 -22.33 30.08
CA SER A 83 17.00 -21.16 29.84
C SER A 83 15.92 -21.49 28.80
N GLU A 84 14.73 -20.93 28.99
CA GLU A 84 13.59 -21.07 28.07
C GLU A 84 12.90 -19.73 27.99
N TYR A 85 13.23 -18.98 26.95
CA TYR A 85 12.64 -17.66 26.77
C TYR A 85 11.23 -17.75 26.16
N ARG A 86 10.35 -16.89 26.65
CA ARG A 86 8.98 -16.75 26.19
C ARG A 86 8.62 -15.29 26.01
N LEU A 87 7.71 -15.04 25.09
CA LEU A 87 7.12 -13.75 24.84
C LEU A 87 5.64 -13.79 25.23
N PHE A 88 5.33 -13.23 26.40
CA PHE A 88 3.95 -13.08 26.87
C PHE A 88 3.29 -11.89 26.17
N PHE A 89 2.01 -11.98 25.85
CA PHE A 89 1.19 -10.88 25.31
C PHE A 89 -0.09 -10.67 26.11
N SER A 90 -0.49 -9.41 26.28
CA SER A 90 -1.74 -9.06 26.93
C SER A 90 -2.94 -9.39 26.05
N THR A 91 -4.07 -9.74 26.66
CA THR A 91 -5.33 -9.91 25.94
C THR A 91 -5.80 -8.57 25.43
N THR A 92 -6.10 -8.49 24.13
CA THR A 92 -6.59 -7.29 23.43
C THR A 92 -7.75 -7.66 22.51
N SER A 93 -8.45 -6.67 21.95
CA SER A 93 -9.44 -6.90 20.89
C SER A 93 -8.81 -7.58 19.66
N VAL A 94 -7.56 -7.23 19.36
CA VAL A 94 -6.77 -7.81 18.26
C VAL A 94 -6.45 -9.29 18.51
N SER A 95 -5.99 -9.65 19.71
CA SER A 95 -5.70 -11.05 20.03
C SER A 95 -6.94 -11.95 20.04
N ARG A 96 -8.14 -11.36 20.28
CA ARG A 96 -9.42 -12.08 20.18
C ARG A 96 -9.91 -12.26 18.75
N ALA A 97 -9.54 -11.34 17.84
CA ALA A 97 -9.88 -11.43 16.42
C ALA A 97 -9.00 -12.42 15.67
N ALA A 98 -7.81 -12.72 16.21
CA ALA A 98 -6.83 -13.60 15.58
C ALA A 98 -7.35 -15.02 15.39
N SER A 99 -6.98 -15.63 14.27
CA SER A 99 -7.36 -16.99 13.89
C SER A 99 -6.13 -17.86 13.61
N ALA A 100 -6.30 -19.20 13.69
CA ALA A 100 -5.24 -20.12 13.32
C ALA A 100 -4.91 -19.96 11.83
N GLY A 101 -3.61 -19.86 11.51
CA GLY A 101 -3.14 -19.63 10.15
C GLY A 101 -2.88 -18.16 9.82
N ASP A 102 -3.29 -17.23 10.67
CA ASP A 102 -2.98 -15.82 10.50
C ASP A 102 -1.47 -15.55 10.58
N ALA A 103 -1.00 -14.57 9.85
CA ALA A 103 0.36 -14.07 9.91
C ALA A 103 0.51 -13.08 11.07
N LEU A 104 1.47 -13.34 11.95
CA LEU A 104 1.85 -12.47 13.05
C LEU A 104 3.19 -11.82 12.74
N PHE A 105 3.26 -10.50 12.85
CA PHE A 105 4.48 -9.71 12.78
C PHE A 105 4.65 -8.92 14.07
N ILE A 106 5.85 -8.93 14.65
CA ILE A 106 6.20 -8.15 15.84
C ILE A 106 7.46 -7.35 15.55
N GLY A 107 7.33 -6.04 15.51
CA GLY A 107 8.44 -5.10 15.33
C GLY A 107 8.79 -4.41 16.64
N LEU A 108 10.05 -4.49 17.07
CA LEU A 108 10.58 -3.71 18.19
C LEU A 108 11.09 -2.38 17.66
N ARG A 109 10.59 -1.27 18.24
CA ARG A 109 10.99 0.09 17.85
C ARG A 109 12.21 0.57 18.66
N PRO A 110 12.95 1.58 18.14
CA PRO A 110 14.12 2.14 18.86
C PRO A 110 13.80 2.74 20.23
N ASP A 111 12.58 3.24 20.43
CA ASP A 111 12.09 3.78 21.71
C ASP A 111 11.69 2.68 22.72
N LYS A 112 11.94 1.41 22.38
CA LYS A 112 11.55 0.23 23.16
C LYS A 112 10.04 0.01 23.27
N SER A 113 9.22 0.63 22.43
CA SER A 113 7.86 0.20 22.19
C SER A 113 7.84 -0.94 21.17
N ALA A 114 6.73 -1.66 21.10
CA ALA A 114 6.53 -2.70 20.08
C ALA A 114 5.29 -2.44 19.23
N LEU A 115 5.33 -2.90 17.99
CA LEU A 115 4.19 -2.97 17.09
C LEU A 115 3.89 -4.43 16.80
N VAL A 116 2.65 -4.86 17.06
CA VAL A 116 2.14 -6.18 16.68
C VAL A 116 1.14 -6.01 15.57
N VAL A 117 1.35 -6.68 14.45
CA VAL A 117 0.39 -6.73 13.35
C VAL A 117 0.00 -8.18 13.13
N ILE A 118 -1.31 -8.43 13.11
CA ILE A 118 -1.89 -9.73 12.74
C ILE A 118 -2.74 -9.52 11.49
N ALA A 119 -2.63 -10.42 10.54
CA ALA A 119 -3.40 -10.38 9.30
C ALA A 119 -3.72 -11.81 8.83
N PRO A 120 -4.86 -12.05 8.12
CA PRO A 120 -5.14 -13.35 7.52
C PRO A 120 -3.95 -13.83 6.67
N GLY A 121 -3.50 -15.06 6.84
CA GLY A 121 -2.25 -15.55 6.23
C GLY A 121 -2.23 -15.55 4.70
N THR A 122 -3.38 -15.42 4.05
CA THR A 122 -3.54 -15.31 2.59
C THR A 122 -3.83 -13.89 2.12
N SER A 123 -3.83 -12.90 3.01
CA SER A 123 -4.14 -11.51 2.70
C SER A 123 -3.00 -10.80 1.97
N THR A 124 -3.35 -9.75 1.25
CA THR A 124 -2.38 -8.87 0.60
C THR A 124 -1.49 -8.18 1.64
N ILE A 125 -2.05 -7.74 2.76
CA ILE A 125 -1.25 -7.07 3.80
C ILE A 125 -0.21 -8.00 4.43
N ALA A 126 -0.53 -9.29 4.63
CA ALA A 126 0.45 -10.28 5.09
C ALA A 126 1.61 -10.44 4.10
N SER A 127 1.30 -10.50 2.80
CA SER A 127 2.31 -10.56 1.73
C SER A 127 3.17 -9.29 1.66
N GLN A 128 2.54 -8.13 1.82
CA GLN A 128 3.21 -6.83 1.85
C GLN A 128 4.20 -6.71 3.02
N LEU A 129 3.78 -7.11 4.21
CA LEU A 129 4.64 -7.05 5.40
C LEU A 129 5.79 -8.06 5.33
N ALA A 130 5.53 -9.27 4.83
CA ALA A 130 6.58 -10.27 4.61
C ALA A 130 7.64 -9.76 3.61
N TRP A 131 7.21 -9.15 2.50
CA TRP A 131 8.12 -8.54 1.52
C TRP A 131 8.87 -7.33 2.11
N LEU A 132 8.19 -6.43 2.81
CA LEU A 132 8.78 -5.21 3.37
C LEU A 132 9.90 -5.51 4.36
N PHE A 133 9.66 -6.50 5.24
CA PHE A 133 10.61 -6.88 6.29
C PHE A 133 11.60 -7.95 5.86
N ASP A 134 11.49 -8.45 4.62
CA ASP A 134 12.28 -9.58 4.11
C ASP A 134 12.28 -10.76 5.11
N VAL A 135 11.07 -11.16 5.53
CA VAL A 135 10.86 -12.20 6.53
C VAL A 135 9.85 -13.22 6.05
N GLU A 136 10.17 -14.50 6.22
CA GLU A 136 9.25 -15.59 5.93
C GLU A 136 8.23 -15.75 7.07
N VAL A 137 6.98 -16.07 6.71
CA VAL A 137 5.90 -16.40 7.65
C VAL A 137 5.74 -17.92 7.73
N ALA A 138 6.55 -18.55 8.59
CA ALA A 138 6.57 -19.99 8.84
C ALA A 138 5.89 -20.36 10.17
N ASP A 139 5.81 -21.65 10.50
CA ASP A 139 5.20 -22.10 11.76
C ASP A 139 6.05 -21.75 12.99
N LEU A 140 7.35 -21.59 12.82
CA LEU A 140 8.27 -21.05 13.83
C LEU A 140 8.62 -19.60 13.52
N PHE A 141 9.03 -18.83 14.55
CA PHE A 141 9.47 -17.46 14.33
C PHE A 141 10.67 -17.38 13.41
N CYS A 142 10.53 -16.63 12.34
CA CYS A 142 11.60 -16.09 11.53
C CYS A 142 11.97 -14.69 12.05
N VAL A 143 13.24 -14.32 11.98
CA VAL A 143 13.79 -13.13 12.64
C VAL A 143 14.59 -12.33 11.63
N THR A 144 14.28 -11.04 11.49
CA THR A 144 15.07 -10.06 10.73
C THR A 144 15.52 -8.95 11.68
N SER A 145 16.83 -8.80 11.85
CA SER A 145 17.45 -7.73 12.67
C SER A 145 18.53 -6.97 11.90
N GLU A 146 18.95 -7.46 10.76
CA GLU A 146 19.88 -6.82 9.88
C GLU A 146 19.09 -6.17 8.73
N PHE A 147 18.39 -5.08 9.03
CA PHE A 147 17.93 -4.18 7.96
C PHE A 147 19.21 -3.61 7.37
N THR A 148 19.68 -4.26 6.31
CA THR A 148 20.99 -4.02 5.69
C THR A 148 21.21 -2.52 5.58
N ARG A 149 22.33 -2.04 6.14
CA ARG A 149 22.75 -0.63 6.18
C ARG A 149 22.99 -0.02 4.79
N ASN A 150 22.60 -0.72 3.74
CA ASN A 150 22.60 -0.21 2.39
C ASN A 150 21.55 0.88 2.30
N HIS A 151 21.96 2.02 1.80
CA HIS A 151 21.19 3.23 1.49
C HIS A 151 20.05 2.93 0.47
N ILE A 152 19.12 2.07 0.84
CA ILE A 152 17.93 1.82 0.05
C ILE A 152 17.00 2.98 0.35
N GLN A 153 16.95 3.93 -0.56
CA GLN A 153 15.87 4.90 -0.65
C GLN A 153 14.58 4.09 -0.54
N LEU A 154 13.71 4.43 0.43
CA LEU A 154 12.42 3.76 0.55
C LEU A 154 11.65 4.00 -0.75
N GLU A 155 11.51 2.94 -1.51
CA GLU A 155 10.79 2.98 -2.76
C GLU A 155 9.31 3.20 -2.50
N PHE A 156 8.59 3.63 -3.53
CA PHE A 156 7.16 3.92 -3.46
C PHE A 156 6.35 2.78 -2.78
N ALA A 157 6.62 1.52 -3.16
CA ALA A 157 5.95 0.35 -2.58
C ALA A 157 6.17 0.25 -1.06
N SER A 158 7.40 0.45 -0.58
CA SER A 158 7.72 0.42 0.85
C SER A 158 7.01 1.54 1.62
N LYS A 159 6.95 2.75 1.04
CA LYS A 159 6.23 3.90 1.62
C LYS A 159 4.75 3.59 1.80
N CYS A 160 4.11 3.08 0.76
CA CYS A 160 2.69 2.71 0.81
C CYS A 160 2.40 1.65 1.88
N ILE A 161 3.26 0.64 2.02
CA ILE A 161 3.08 -0.42 3.02
C ILE A 161 3.28 0.13 4.45
N LEU A 162 4.30 0.97 4.67
CA LEU A 162 4.54 1.61 5.98
C LEU A 162 3.36 2.49 6.40
N GLU A 163 2.75 3.23 5.47
CA GLU A 163 1.55 4.02 5.76
C GLU A 163 0.36 3.15 6.20
N HIS A 164 0.21 1.93 5.65
CA HIS A 164 -0.85 1.01 6.07
C HIS A 164 -0.73 0.58 7.54
N ILE A 165 0.48 0.53 8.09
CA ILE A 165 0.75 0.21 9.50
C ILE A 165 0.93 1.46 10.37
N GLY A 166 0.52 2.64 9.86
CA GLY A 166 0.52 3.90 10.60
C GLY A 166 1.87 4.58 10.74
N ILE A 167 2.86 4.24 9.89
CA ILE A 167 4.16 4.90 9.84
C ILE A 167 4.17 5.86 8.67
N GLU A 168 4.09 7.17 8.97
CA GLU A 168 4.19 8.21 7.94
C GLU A 168 5.64 8.58 7.66
N ILE A 169 5.96 8.68 6.36
CA ILE A 169 7.27 9.10 5.88
C ILE A 169 7.19 10.58 5.52
N ASP A 170 7.94 11.40 6.24
CA ASP A 170 7.92 12.86 6.08
C ASP A 170 9.00 13.29 5.06
N GLU A 171 8.71 13.14 3.77
CA GLU A 171 9.51 13.71 2.71
C GLU A 171 8.88 15.02 2.25
N GLN A 172 9.66 16.11 2.27
CA GLN A 172 9.23 17.44 1.89
C GLN A 172 10.23 18.08 0.95
N ASP A 173 9.71 18.90 0.05
CA ASP A 173 10.49 19.80 -0.79
C ASP A 173 10.01 21.25 -0.54
N THR A 174 10.66 21.90 0.42
CA THR A 174 10.31 23.24 0.86
C THR A 174 10.63 24.32 -0.17
N ASP A 175 11.47 24.03 -1.17
CA ASP A 175 11.86 24.97 -2.21
C ASP A 175 10.66 25.38 -3.09
N TYR A 176 9.65 24.53 -3.20
CA TYR A 176 8.43 24.80 -3.97
C TYR A 176 7.26 25.32 -3.13
N LEU A 177 7.41 25.43 -1.81
CA LEU A 177 6.28 25.81 -0.94
C LEU A 177 5.78 27.22 -1.26
N GLU A 178 6.67 28.18 -1.40
CA GLU A 178 6.31 29.59 -1.67
C GLU A 178 5.60 29.75 -3.02
N ASP A 179 6.08 29.06 -4.05
CA ASP A 179 5.42 29.04 -5.37
C ASP A 179 4.02 28.41 -5.29
N MET A 180 3.86 27.28 -4.58
CA MET A 180 2.54 26.66 -4.37
C MET A 180 1.59 27.58 -3.61
N LEU A 181 2.05 28.27 -2.56
CA LEU A 181 1.22 29.18 -1.77
C LEU A 181 0.75 30.37 -2.61
N THR A 182 1.62 30.92 -3.43
CA THR A 182 1.30 32.03 -4.34
C THR A 182 0.32 31.57 -5.41
N ARG A 183 0.61 30.45 -6.09
CA ARG A 183 -0.17 29.94 -7.21
C ARG A 183 -1.56 29.48 -6.80
N PHE A 184 -1.69 28.85 -5.63
CA PHE A 184 -2.95 28.27 -5.15
C PHE A 184 -3.64 29.12 -4.07
N ASN A 185 -3.18 30.35 -3.84
CA ASN A 185 -3.74 31.28 -2.84
C ASN A 185 -3.87 30.65 -1.44
N GLY A 186 -2.85 29.91 -1.01
CA GLY A 186 -2.83 29.24 0.29
C GLY A 186 -3.92 28.18 0.49
N ARG A 187 -4.38 27.52 -0.58
CA ARG A 187 -5.42 26.48 -0.54
C ARG A 187 -5.01 25.29 -1.40
N PHE A 188 -5.63 24.14 -1.14
CA PHE A 188 -5.49 23.03 -2.06
C PHE A 188 -6.24 23.30 -3.36
N PRO A 189 -5.57 23.21 -4.53
CA PRO A 189 -6.24 23.27 -5.83
C PRO A 189 -7.01 21.95 -6.11
N SER A 190 -7.68 21.89 -7.24
CA SER A 190 -8.21 20.61 -7.74
C SER A 190 -7.07 19.62 -8.00
N THR A 191 -7.35 18.29 -7.87
CA THR A 191 -6.34 17.27 -8.11
C THR A 191 -5.76 17.36 -9.52
N LYS A 192 -6.58 17.71 -10.51
CA LYS A 192 -6.13 17.89 -11.90
C LYS A 192 -5.11 19.04 -12.04
N GLU A 193 -5.37 20.16 -11.39
CA GLU A 193 -4.44 21.32 -11.38
C GLU A 193 -3.16 20.97 -10.64
N PHE A 194 -3.27 20.26 -9.51
CA PHE A 194 -2.11 19.85 -8.73
C PHE A 194 -1.24 18.84 -9.49
N SER A 195 -1.85 17.84 -10.14
CA SER A 195 -1.13 16.91 -11.01
C SER A 195 -0.42 17.61 -12.18
N ALA A 196 -1.05 18.63 -12.77
CA ALA A 196 -0.43 19.42 -13.83
C ALA A 196 0.76 20.25 -13.30
N TYR A 197 0.62 20.83 -12.12
CA TYR A 197 1.69 21.54 -11.45
C TYR A 197 2.87 20.62 -11.13
N ALA A 198 2.61 19.45 -10.53
CA ALA A 198 3.66 18.50 -10.19
C ALA A 198 4.49 18.12 -11.43
N ARG A 199 3.82 17.83 -12.56
CA ARG A 199 4.52 17.54 -13.82
C ARG A 199 5.37 18.73 -14.30
N SER A 200 4.89 19.96 -14.13
CA SER A 200 5.62 21.15 -14.59
C SER A 200 6.90 21.43 -13.80
N THR A 201 7.08 20.82 -12.63
CA THR A 201 8.31 20.94 -11.82
C THR A 201 9.39 19.93 -12.20
N LEU A 202 9.10 19.00 -13.11
CA LEU A 202 10.04 17.99 -13.63
C LEU A 202 10.38 18.31 -15.09
N HIS A 203 11.49 19.05 -15.31
CA HIS A 203 11.87 19.54 -16.63
C HIS A 203 12.53 18.47 -17.51
N ASP A 204 13.11 17.44 -16.89
CA ASP A 204 13.89 16.42 -17.58
C ASP A 204 13.08 15.16 -17.95
N ILE A 205 11.78 15.13 -17.65
CA ILE A 205 10.90 13.98 -17.94
C ILE A 205 10.10 14.25 -19.21
N ASN A 206 10.37 13.42 -20.25
CA ASN A 206 9.61 13.48 -21.49
C ASN A 206 8.48 12.41 -21.44
N VAL A 207 7.28 12.82 -21.82
CA VAL A 207 6.10 11.91 -21.87
C VAL A 207 6.29 10.73 -22.83
N LEU A 208 7.21 10.83 -23.78
CA LEU A 208 7.54 9.77 -24.74
C LEU A 208 8.60 8.79 -24.21
N ASP A 209 9.21 9.06 -23.07
CA ASP A 209 10.12 8.13 -22.41
C ASP A 209 9.38 6.86 -21.94
N ASN A 210 10.05 5.97 -21.24
CA ASN A 210 9.43 4.76 -20.71
C ASN A 210 8.21 5.11 -19.83
N SER A 211 7.05 4.59 -20.20
CA SER A 211 5.76 4.97 -19.58
C SER A 211 5.69 4.60 -18.09
N ASP A 212 6.36 3.55 -17.67
CA ASP A 212 6.44 3.14 -16.26
C ASP A 212 7.23 4.15 -15.44
N GLU A 213 8.40 4.56 -15.92
CA GLU A 213 9.27 5.52 -15.26
C GLU A 213 8.62 6.89 -15.21
N VAL A 214 8.04 7.35 -16.32
CA VAL A 214 7.31 8.63 -16.40
C VAL A 214 6.17 8.68 -15.40
N LEU A 215 5.34 7.63 -15.34
CA LEU A 215 4.20 7.56 -14.42
C LEU A 215 4.67 7.63 -12.96
N MET A 216 5.67 6.83 -12.61
CA MET A 216 6.18 6.78 -11.23
C MET A 216 6.86 8.09 -10.82
N CYS A 217 7.70 8.68 -11.66
CA CYS A 217 8.32 9.97 -11.37
C CYS A 217 7.28 11.07 -11.12
N TRP A 218 6.21 11.11 -11.91
CA TRP A 218 5.15 12.10 -11.72
C TRP A 218 4.34 11.87 -10.44
N LEU A 219 4.04 10.61 -10.10
CA LEU A 219 3.33 10.25 -8.87
C LEU A 219 4.16 10.57 -7.62
N GLU A 220 5.43 10.18 -7.61
CA GLU A 220 6.35 10.46 -6.50
C GLU A 220 6.55 11.97 -6.32
N ARG A 221 6.70 12.70 -7.41
CA ARG A 221 6.81 14.16 -7.36
C ARG A 221 5.57 14.81 -6.78
N GLU A 222 4.40 14.40 -7.25
CA GLU A 222 3.13 14.91 -6.74
C GLU A 222 2.96 14.60 -5.25
N GLU A 223 3.37 13.43 -4.80
CA GLU A 223 3.30 13.06 -3.38
C GLU A 223 4.14 13.98 -2.51
N VAL A 224 5.40 14.21 -2.86
CA VAL A 224 6.30 15.08 -2.10
C VAL A 224 5.76 16.51 -2.01
N LEU A 225 5.32 17.08 -3.14
CA LEU A 225 4.74 18.42 -3.17
C LEU A 225 3.44 18.51 -2.38
N PHE A 226 2.59 17.48 -2.47
CA PHE A 226 1.34 17.41 -1.73
C PHE A 226 1.60 17.40 -0.21
N ARG A 227 2.51 16.55 0.27
CA ARG A 227 2.88 16.49 1.69
C ARG A 227 3.46 17.80 2.19
N THR A 228 4.27 18.47 1.37
CA THR A 228 4.83 19.79 1.69
C THR A 228 3.72 20.83 1.90
N LEU A 229 2.80 20.93 0.95
CA LEU A 229 1.68 21.89 1.04
C LEU A 229 0.72 21.52 2.18
N GLU A 230 0.39 20.22 2.32
CA GLU A 230 -0.51 19.73 3.35
C GLU A 230 0.02 20.05 4.75
N LYS A 231 1.27 19.75 5.02
CA LYS A 231 1.89 20.02 6.33
C LYS A 231 1.81 21.48 6.69
N TYR A 232 2.12 22.38 5.75
CA TYR A 232 2.02 23.82 5.97
C TYR A 232 0.58 24.24 6.30
N LEU A 233 -0.40 23.83 5.51
CA LEU A 233 -1.80 24.21 5.71
C LEU A 233 -2.40 23.61 7.00
N ILE A 234 -2.01 22.40 7.35
CA ILE A 234 -2.42 21.79 8.63
C ILE A 234 -1.79 22.54 9.79
N GLN A 235 -0.49 22.87 9.72
CA GLN A 235 0.19 23.62 10.77
C GLN A 235 -0.46 24.98 11.01
N GLN A 236 -0.75 25.74 9.96
CA GLN A 236 -1.50 27.00 10.08
C GLN A 236 -2.86 26.82 10.77
N ARG A 237 -3.56 25.73 10.46
CA ARG A 237 -4.85 25.46 11.08
C ARG A 237 -4.72 25.07 12.56
N LEU A 238 -3.68 24.31 12.92
CA LEU A 238 -3.37 23.97 14.31
C LEU A 238 -2.97 25.21 15.12
N ASP A 239 -2.17 26.12 14.54
CA ASP A 239 -1.76 27.36 15.19
C ASP A 239 -2.95 28.29 15.44
N THR A 240 -3.94 28.29 14.54
CA THR A 240 -5.21 29.04 14.71
C THR A 240 -6.10 28.38 15.77
N GLY A 241 -5.98 27.07 15.98
CA GLY A 241 -6.75 26.28 16.89
C GLY A 241 -8.16 25.93 16.40
N PHE A 242 -8.88 25.18 17.23
CA PHE A 242 -10.26 24.76 16.99
C PHE A 242 -11.16 25.22 18.15
N HIS A 243 -12.35 25.71 17.85
CA HIS A 243 -13.27 26.18 18.87
C HIS A 243 -14.04 25.05 19.55
N THR A 244 -14.23 23.93 18.84
CA THR A 244 -14.95 22.75 19.34
C THR A 244 -14.27 21.45 18.94
N VAL A 245 -14.55 20.39 19.68
CA VAL A 245 -14.09 19.02 19.35
C VAL A 245 -14.63 18.57 18.00
N ASP A 246 -15.89 18.90 17.69
CA ASP A 246 -16.52 18.53 16.43
C ASP A 246 -15.85 19.20 15.24
N GLU A 247 -15.43 20.45 15.38
CA GLU A 247 -14.67 21.15 14.35
C GLU A 247 -13.32 20.48 14.08
N PHE A 248 -12.60 20.07 15.13
CA PHE A 248 -11.36 19.30 14.99
C PHE A 248 -11.58 17.96 14.30
N ILE A 249 -12.61 17.20 14.72
CA ILE A 249 -12.92 15.90 14.11
C ILE A 249 -13.27 16.07 12.63
N ALA A 250 -14.14 17.02 12.28
CA ALA A 250 -14.52 17.30 10.90
C ALA A 250 -13.31 17.66 10.03
N TYR A 251 -12.42 18.51 10.55
CA TYR A 251 -11.19 18.87 9.84
C TYR A 251 -10.26 17.67 9.64
N SER A 252 -10.02 16.88 10.68
CA SER A 252 -9.20 15.66 10.62
C SER A 252 -9.72 14.67 9.58
N LEU A 253 -11.04 14.43 9.55
CA LEU A 253 -11.69 13.59 8.56
C LEU A 253 -11.52 14.16 7.14
N SER A 254 -11.60 15.49 6.97
CA SER A 254 -11.41 16.12 5.66
C SER A 254 -9.99 15.91 5.12
N VAL A 255 -8.97 15.99 5.99
CA VAL A 255 -7.56 15.72 5.65
C VAL A 255 -7.40 14.26 5.20
N GLN A 256 -7.91 13.32 5.99
CA GLN A 256 -7.82 11.89 5.66
C GLN A 256 -8.53 11.54 4.35
N ASN A 257 -9.72 12.09 4.12
CA ASN A 257 -10.48 11.87 2.89
C ASN A 257 -9.74 12.44 1.67
N ARG A 258 -9.11 13.62 1.81
CA ARG A 258 -8.30 14.22 0.75
C ARG A 258 -7.12 13.33 0.39
N ARG A 259 -6.37 12.83 1.37
CA ARG A 259 -5.26 11.89 1.15
C ARG A 259 -5.72 10.66 0.36
N LYS A 260 -6.82 10.02 0.79
CA LYS A 260 -7.36 8.82 0.14
C LYS A 260 -7.85 9.06 -1.30
N SER A 261 -8.58 10.15 -1.53
CA SER A 261 -9.14 10.42 -2.86
C SER A 261 -8.11 10.91 -3.87
N ARG A 262 -7.08 11.64 -3.41
CA ARG A 262 -6.05 12.21 -4.25
C ARG A 262 -5.27 11.15 -5.03
N VAL A 263 -4.79 10.11 -4.35
CA VAL A 263 -3.91 9.11 -4.99
C VAL A 263 -4.57 8.44 -6.18
N GLY A 264 -5.86 8.09 -6.07
CA GLY A 264 -6.60 7.51 -7.20
C GLY A 264 -6.76 8.48 -8.37
N GLN A 265 -7.14 9.74 -8.09
CA GLN A 265 -7.30 10.76 -9.13
C GLN A 265 -5.95 11.15 -9.76
N SER A 266 -4.88 11.19 -8.97
CA SER A 266 -3.52 11.45 -9.45
C SER A 266 -3.07 10.40 -10.44
N LEU A 267 -3.28 9.11 -10.12
CA LEU A 267 -3.00 7.98 -11.01
C LEU A 267 -3.70 8.16 -12.36
N GLU A 268 -5.00 8.44 -12.34
CA GLU A 268 -5.78 8.66 -13.56
C GLU A 268 -5.30 9.89 -14.35
N ASN A 269 -4.98 11.01 -13.67
CA ASN A 269 -4.54 12.23 -14.33
C ASN A 269 -3.16 12.10 -14.99
N HIS A 270 -2.24 11.39 -14.35
CA HIS A 270 -0.91 11.16 -14.94
C HIS A 270 -0.97 10.15 -16.08
N PHE A 271 -1.74 9.06 -15.93
CA PHE A 271 -1.93 8.11 -16.99
C PHE A 271 -2.61 8.73 -18.22
N GLU A 272 -3.66 9.56 -18.00
CA GLU A 272 -4.29 10.32 -19.09
C GLU A 272 -3.28 11.18 -19.85
N MET A 273 -2.31 11.78 -19.16
CA MET A 273 -1.32 12.62 -19.82
C MET A 273 -0.34 11.79 -20.67
N ILE A 274 -0.01 10.57 -20.27
CA ILE A 274 0.76 9.62 -21.09
C ILE A 274 -0.02 9.27 -22.36
N LEU A 275 -1.31 8.95 -22.24
CA LEU A 275 -2.17 8.66 -23.40
C LEU A 275 -2.19 9.82 -24.40
N LYS A 276 -2.37 11.06 -23.92
CA LYS A 276 -2.38 12.27 -24.76
C LYS A 276 -1.04 12.49 -25.46
N GLY A 277 0.07 12.37 -24.73
CA GLY A 277 1.39 12.55 -25.31
C GLY A 277 1.74 11.55 -26.41
N ARG A 278 1.14 10.37 -26.36
CA ARG A 278 1.31 9.30 -27.35
C ARG A 278 0.23 9.25 -28.43
N ASN A 279 -0.68 10.23 -28.44
CA ASN A 279 -1.80 10.33 -29.37
C ASN A 279 -2.73 9.10 -29.37
N ILE A 280 -2.88 8.42 -28.24
CA ILE A 280 -3.78 7.27 -28.08
C ILE A 280 -5.21 7.79 -27.88
N ARG A 281 -6.16 7.30 -28.70
CA ARG A 281 -7.57 7.63 -28.59
C ARG A 281 -8.19 6.91 -27.40
N TYR A 282 -8.99 7.63 -26.61
CA TYR A 282 -9.70 7.10 -25.44
C TYR A 282 -10.89 7.99 -25.08
N ASP A 283 -11.80 7.43 -24.30
CA ASP A 283 -12.80 8.19 -23.52
C ASP A 283 -12.69 7.83 -22.05
N ARG A 284 -13.00 8.81 -21.16
CA ARG A 284 -12.98 8.62 -19.70
C ARG A 284 -14.38 8.67 -19.11
N THR A 285 -14.64 7.80 -18.13
CA THR A 285 -15.83 7.83 -17.26
C THR A 285 -17.15 7.86 -18.07
N LYS A 286 -17.18 7.24 -19.24
CA LYS A 286 -18.38 7.14 -20.07
C LYS A 286 -19.25 5.98 -19.63
N VAL A 287 -20.56 6.14 -19.79
CA VAL A 287 -21.55 5.16 -19.34
C VAL A 287 -21.56 3.96 -20.31
N THR A 288 -21.40 2.79 -19.74
CA THR A 288 -21.62 1.48 -20.38
C THR A 288 -22.87 0.79 -19.82
N GLU A 289 -22.96 -0.54 -19.93
CA GLU A 289 -24.08 -1.33 -19.41
C GLU A 289 -24.23 -1.12 -17.89
N ASN A 290 -25.45 -1.29 -17.39
CA ASN A 290 -25.77 -1.19 -15.95
C ASN A 290 -25.38 0.15 -15.29
N ARG A 291 -25.22 1.22 -16.08
CA ARG A 291 -24.72 2.55 -15.65
C ARG A 291 -23.30 2.52 -15.10
N SER A 292 -22.54 1.49 -15.40
CA SER A 292 -21.12 1.41 -15.09
C SER A 292 -20.35 2.47 -15.85
N LYS A 293 -19.23 2.92 -15.26
CA LYS A 293 -18.39 3.98 -15.82
C LYS A 293 -16.92 3.59 -15.69
N PRO A 294 -16.40 2.79 -16.63
CA PRO A 294 -14.98 2.46 -16.64
C PRO A 294 -14.13 3.74 -16.65
N ASP A 295 -13.00 3.70 -15.98
CA ASP A 295 -12.11 4.86 -15.90
C ASP A 295 -11.62 5.25 -17.31
N PHE A 296 -11.28 4.26 -18.16
CA PHE A 296 -10.91 4.48 -19.57
C PHE A 296 -11.51 3.42 -20.49
N ILE A 297 -11.96 3.85 -21.66
CA ILE A 297 -12.37 2.99 -22.78
C ILE A 297 -11.58 3.37 -24.04
N PHE A 298 -11.13 2.38 -24.78
CA PHE A 298 -10.32 2.53 -26.00
C PHE A 298 -10.99 1.81 -27.20
N PRO A 299 -10.98 2.40 -28.40
CA PRO A 299 -10.50 3.73 -28.73
C PRO A 299 -11.45 4.84 -28.26
N GLY A 300 -12.71 4.52 -27.92
CA GLY A 300 -13.70 5.44 -27.40
C GLY A 300 -15.07 4.81 -27.19
N ILE A 301 -15.99 5.59 -26.63
CA ILE A 301 -17.34 5.12 -26.30
C ILE A 301 -18.22 4.95 -27.57
N THR A 302 -17.95 5.71 -28.62
CA THR A 302 -18.66 5.60 -29.90
C THR A 302 -18.45 4.22 -30.49
N GLU A 303 -17.19 3.78 -30.60
CA GLU A 303 -16.84 2.45 -31.09
C GLU A 303 -17.34 1.34 -30.16
N TYR A 304 -17.34 1.61 -28.86
CA TYR A 304 -17.89 0.68 -27.89
C TYR A 304 -19.37 0.42 -28.08
N HIS A 305 -20.18 1.44 -28.42
CA HIS A 305 -21.62 1.30 -28.66
C HIS A 305 -21.98 0.86 -30.10
N ASP A 306 -21.03 0.90 -31.02
CA ASP A 306 -21.24 0.42 -32.38
C ASP A 306 -21.12 -1.11 -32.42
N ASN A 307 -22.24 -1.80 -32.61
CA ASN A 307 -22.30 -3.26 -32.70
C ASN A 307 -21.56 -3.84 -33.92
N SER A 308 -21.27 -3.03 -34.94
CA SER A 308 -20.50 -3.43 -36.11
C SER A 308 -19.00 -3.33 -35.89
N PHE A 309 -18.57 -2.62 -34.85
CA PHE A 309 -17.15 -2.46 -34.53
C PHE A 309 -16.57 -3.76 -33.97
N ASN A 310 -15.37 -4.12 -34.44
CA ASN A 310 -14.68 -5.33 -34.03
C ASN A 310 -14.30 -5.29 -32.52
N THR A 311 -14.93 -6.14 -31.72
CA THR A 311 -14.74 -6.19 -30.26
C THR A 311 -13.31 -6.52 -29.85
N SER A 312 -12.52 -7.22 -30.69
CA SER A 312 -11.13 -7.52 -30.41
C SER A 312 -10.23 -6.29 -30.33
N LEU A 313 -10.64 -5.19 -30.98
CA LEU A 313 -9.95 -3.90 -30.97
C LEU A 313 -10.38 -3.02 -29.77
N LEU A 314 -11.51 -3.35 -29.13
CA LEU A 314 -11.91 -2.66 -27.91
C LEU A 314 -10.99 -3.05 -26.73
N THR A 315 -10.76 -2.10 -25.85
CA THR A 315 -10.05 -2.31 -24.60
C THR A 315 -10.64 -1.40 -23.51
N MET A 316 -10.65 -1.85 -22.26
CA MET A 316 -10.97 -1.03 -21.12
C MET A 316 -9.87 -1.10 -20.09
N LEU A 317 -9.74 -0.06 -19.28
CA LEU A 317 -8.84 0.01 -18.13
C LEU A 317 -9.55 0.61 -16.94
N GLY A 318 -9.62 -0.13 -15.84
CA GLY A 318 -9.88 0.43 -14.53
C GLY A 318 -8.58 0.97 -13.94
N ALA A 319 -8.64 2.04 -13.16
CA ALA A 319 -7.48 2.61 -12.48
C ALA A 319 -7.78 2.71 -10.98
N LYS A 320 -7.11 1.91 -10.17
CA LYS A 320 -7.30 1.86 -8.72
C LYS A 320 -5.93 1.86 -8.04
N SER A 321 -5.64 2.90 -7.26
CA SER A 321 -4.37 2.97 -6.51
C SER A 321 -4.18 1.79 -5.57
N THR A 322 -5.28 1.28 -4.99
CA THR A 322 -5.32 0.06 -4.18
C THR A 322 -6.43 -0.86 -4.68
N CYS A 323 -6.16 -2.15 -4.79
CA CYS A 323 -7.10 -3.14 -5.31
C CYS A 323 -8.17 -3.51 -4.29
N LYS A 324 -7.81 -4.00 -3.11
CA LYS A 324 -8.75 -4.59 -2.14
C LYS A 324 -9.92 -5.29 -2.88
N ASP A 325 -11.18 -5.03 -2.51
CA ASP A 325 -12.35 -5.56 -3.28
C ASP A 325 -12.68 -4.77 -4.54
N ARG A 326 -12.03 -3.61 -4.77
CA ARG A 326 -12.39 -2.72 -5.88
C ARG A 326 -12.14 -3.33 -7.25
N TRP A 327 -11.22 -4.29 -7.35
CA TRP A 327 -10.96 -4.98 -8.59
C TRP A 327 -12.19 -5.78 -9.09
N ARG A 328 -13.05 -6.30 -8.16
CA ARG A 328 -14.28 -6.99 -8.53
C ARG A 328 -15.30 -6.05 -9.20
N GLN A 329 -15.27 -4.76 -8.86
CA GLN A 329 -16.12 -3.76 -9.52
C GLN A 329 -15.79 -3.63 -11.01
N VAL A 330 -14.49 -3.71 -11.37
CA VAL A 330 -14.03 -3.63 -12.76
C VAL A 330 -14.59 -4.77 -13.63
N LEU A 331 -14.85 -5.94 -13.03
CA LEU A 331 -15.43 -7.09 -13.75
C LEU A 331 -16.84 -6.81 -14.28
N ALA A 332 -17.61 -5.94 -13.62
CA ALA A 332 -18.97 -5.58 -14.02
C ALA A 332 -19.01 -4.38 -14.99
N GLU A 333 -17.86 -3.87 -15.40
CA GLU A 333 -17.75 -2.74 -16.32
C GLU A 333 -17.51 -3.23 -17.76
N ALA A 334 -18.08 -2.54 -18.76
CA ALA A 334 -17.85 -2.77 -20.19
C ALA A 334 -18.04 -4.25 -20.60
N ASP A 335 -19.28 -4.76 -20.53
CA ASP A 335 -19.63 -6.17 -20.76
C ASP A 335 -19.20 -6.71 -22.13
N ARG A 336 -19.11 -5.85 -23.15
CA ARG A 336 -18.63 -6.21 -24.50
C ARG A 336 -17.13 -6.60 -24.53
N ILE A 337 -16.37 -6.26 -23.48
CA ILE A 337 -14.92 -6.51 -23.41
C ILE A 337 -14.68 -7.66 -22.45
N GLU A 338 -14.29 -8.81 -22.99
CA GLU A 338 -14.06 -10.02 -22.20
C GLU A 338 -12.79 -9.91 -21.36
N HIS A 339 -11.68 -9.49 -21.96
CA HIS A 339 -10.39 -9.31 -21.27
C HIS A 339 -10.26 -7.88 -20.76
N LYS A 340 -10.38 -7.73 -19.45
CA LYS A 340 -10.34 -6.43 -18.78
C LYS A 340 -8.94 -6.13 -18.22
N HIS A 341 -8.63 -4.86 -18.06
CA HIS A 341 -7.35 -4.43 -17.52
C HIS A 341 -7.57 -3.55 -16.29
N LEU A 342 -6.68 -3.70 -15.29
CA LEU A 342 -6.70 -2.91 -14.07
C LEU A 342 -5.30 -2.35 -13.78
N LEU A 343 -5.16 -1.03 -13.92
CA LEU A 343 -3.96 -0.31 -13.50
C LEU A 343 -3.97 -0.11 -11.98
N THR A 344 -2.92 -0.54 -11.31
CA THR A 344 -2.79 -0.38 -9.87
C THR A 344 -1.36 -0.08 -9.43
N LEU A 345 -1.24 0.61 -8.29
CA LEU A 345 0.04 0.87 -7.61
C LEU A 345 0.23 -0.09 -6.42
N GLU A 346 -0.69 -1.01 -6.19
CA GLU A 346 -0.63 -1.91 -5.06
C GLU A 346 0.52 -2.90 -5.18
N ALA A 347 1.34 -2.94 -4.13
CA ALA A 347 2.47 -3.85 -4.02
C ALA A 347 2.02 -5.22 -3.51
N ALA A 348 2.71 -6.28 -3.89
CA ALA A 348 2.63 -7.61 -3.29
C ALA A 348 1.20 -8.15 -3.08
N ILE A 349 0.29 -7.93 -4.06
CA ILE A 349 -1.05 -8.52 -4.00
C ILE A 349 -0.90 -10.03 -3.84
N SER A 350 -1.70 -10.61 -2.94
CA SER A 350 -1.59 -12.04 -2.61
C SER A 350 -1.78 -12.93 -3.84
N VAL A 351 -1.11 -14.09 -3.84
CA VAL A 351 -1.23 -15.09 -4.91
C VAL A 351 -2.68 -15.51 -5.09
N HIS A 352 -3.42 -15.70 -3.98
CA HIS A 352 -4.83 -16.06 -4.02
C HIS A 352 -5.67 -15.05 -4.81
N GLN A 353 -5.48 -13.74 -4.57
CA GLN A 353 -6.22 -12.71 -5.30
C GLN A 353 -5.81 -12.64 -6.78
N THR A 354 -4.52 -12.75 -7.09
CA THR A 354 -4.09 -12.73 -8.51
C THR A 354 -4.55 -13.95 -9.28
N ASP A 355 -4.60 -15.14 -8.65
CA ASP A 355 -5.16 -16.35 -9.27
C ASP A 355 -6.67 -16.18 -9.56
N GLU A 356 -7.40 -15.54 -8.64
CA GLU A 356 -8.81 -15.21 -8.88
C GLU A 356 -8.96 -14.22 -10.05
N MET A 357 -8.12 -13.18 -10.15
CA MET A 357 -8.11 -12.23 -11.27
C MET A 357 -7.84 -12.93 -12.61
N VAL A 358 -6.86 -13.82 -12.66
CA VAL A 358 -6.56 -14.64 -13.85
C VAL A 358 -7.79 -15.45 -14.26
N SER A 359 -8.44 -16.13 -13.31
CA SER A 359 -9.64 -16.95 -13.56
C SER A 359 -10.83 -16.13 -14.09
N LYS A 360 -10.84 -14.81 -13.90
CA LYS A 360 -11.87 -13.86 -14.34
C LYS A 360 -11.46 -13.03 -15.56
N ASN A 361 -10.40 -13.41 -16.27
CA ASN A 361 -9.87 -12.67 -17.43
C ASN A 361 -9.55 -11.19 -17.11
N LEU A 362 -9.10 -10.91 -15.90
CA LEU A 362 -8.64 -9.58 -15.50
C LEU A 362 -7.11 -9.56 -15.50
N GLN A 363 -6.52 -8.73 -16.38
CA GLN A 363 -5.09 -8.51 -16.44
C GLN A 363 -4.69 -7.33 -15.54
N LEU A 364 -3.77 -7.55 -14.59
CA LEU A 364 -3.18 -6.45 -13.86
C LEU A 364 -2.13 -5.72 -14.70
N VAL A 365 -2.22 -4.40 -14.69
CA VAL A 365 -1.20 -3.49 -15.19
C VAL A 365 -0.55 -2.81 -13.98
N VAL A 366 0.72 -3.11 -13.75
CA VAL A 366 1.46 -2.65 -12.58
C VAL A 366 2.76 -2.00 -13.05
N PRO A 367 3.13 -0.80 -12.57
CA PRO A 367 4.41 -0.20 -12.93
C PRO A 367 5.59 -1.15 -12.66
N LYS A 368 6.53 -1.21 -13.61
CA LYS A 368 7.64 -2.18 -13.61
C LYS A 368 8.45 -2.17 -12.30
N SER A 369 8.66 -1.01 -11.71
CA SER A 369 9.39 -0.87 -10.45
C SER A 369 8.73 -1.61 -9.27
N ILE A 370 7.41 -1.82 -9.32
CA ILE A 370 6.63 -2.51 -8.29
C ILE A 370 6.63 -4.03 -8.49
N HIS A 371 6.91 -4.54 -9.71
CA HIS A 371 6.89 -5.99 -10.00
C HIS A 371 7.76 -6.82 -9.04
N LYS A 372 8.88 -6.27 -8.54
CA LYS A 372 9.76 -6.98 -7.60
C LYS A 372 9.10 -7.36 -6.28
N THR A 373 7.98 -6.74 -5.91
CA THR A 373 7.20 -7.07 -4.72
C THR A 373 6.37 -8.35 -4.88
N TYR A 374 6.18 -8.79 -6.09
CA TYR A 374 5.41 -9.98 -6.45
C TYR A 374 6.30 -11.22 -6.58
N THR A 375 5.73 -12.40 -6.43
CA THR A 375 6.43 -13.68 -6.66
C THR A 375 6.86 -13.84 -8.12
N LEU A 376 7.82 -14.71 -8.39
CA LEU A 376 8.29 -14.95 -9.76
C LEU A 376 7.16 -15.36 -10.71
N LEU A 377 6.27 -16.28 -10.27
CA LEU A 377 5.13 -16.73 -11.07
C LEU A 377 4.15 -15.59 -11.39
N GLN A 378 3.88 -14.73 -10.42
CA GLN A 378 3.03 -13.57 -10.65
C GLN A 378 3.66 -12.59 -11.65
N ARG A 379 4.99 -12.37 -11.57
CA ARG A 379 5.71 -11.45 -12.46
C ARG A 379 5.62 -11.84 -13.94
N ASP A 380 5.56 -13.14 -14.23
CA ASP A 380 5.42 -13.64 -15.60
C ASP A 380 4.05 -13.31 -16.21
N TRP A 381 3.05 -13.15 -15.36
CA TRP A 381 1.69 -12.77 -15.76
C TRP A 381 1.46 -11.27 -15.76
N LEU A 382 2.10 -10.50 -14.89
CA LEU A 382 1.89 -9.05 -14.79
C LEU A 382 2.26 -8.34 -16.10
N MET A 383 1.43 -7.39 -16.49
CA MET A 383 1.74 -6.43 -17.56
C MET A 383 2.29 -5.15 -16.93
N ASP A 384 3.34 -4.57 -17.51
CA ASP A 384 3.78 -3.24 -17.12
C ASP A 384 3.03 -2.14 -17.91
N VAL A 385 3.19 -0.88 -17.49
CA VAL A 385 2.47 0.24 -18.10
C VAL A 385 2.89 0.42 -19.56
N ASN A 386 4.17 0.25 -19.84
CA ASN A 386 4.67 0.36 -21.20
C ASN A 386 4.08 -0.73 -22.12
N GLY A 387 4.02 -1.97 -21.66
CA GLY A 387 3.39 -3.08 -22.39
C GLY A 387 1.90 -2.84 -22.66
N PHE A 388 1.18 -2.23 -21.70
CA PHE A 388 -0.21 -1.84 -21.94
C PHE A 388 -0.34 -0.72 -23.00
N ILE A 389 0.53 0.28 -22.98
CA ILE A 389 0.59 1.32 -23.99
C ILE A 389 0.88 0.73 -25.38
N ASP A 390 1.84 -0.20 -25.48
CA ASP A 390 2.16 -0.87 -26.75
C ASP A 390 0.99 -1.68 -27.30
N LEU A 391 0.25 -2.37 -26.41
CA LEU A 391 -1.00 -3.06 -26.77
C LEU A 391 -2.02 -2.09 -27.38
N LEU A 392 -2.21 -0.91 -26.77
CA LEU A 392 -3.16 0.09 -27.29
C LEU A 392 -2.71 0.64 -28.64
N ILE A 393 -1.43 0.94 -28.82
CA ILE A 393 -0.85 1.41 -30.09
C ILE A 393 -1.05 0.36 -31.18
N GLN A 394 -0.75 -0.90 -30.90
CA GLN A 394 -0.96 -2.00 -31.82
C GLN A 394 -2.42 -2.11 -32.24
N LYS A 395 -3.36 -2.14 -31.29
CA LYS A 395 -4.80 -2.25 -31.59
C LYS A 395 -5.30 -1.08 -32.41
N GLN A 396 -4.87 0.14 -32.11
CA GLN A 396 -5.30 1.35 -32.83
C GLN A 396 -4.60 1.51 -34.17
N GLY A 397 -3.43 0.92 -34.38
CA GLY A 397 -2.76 0.86 -35.69
C GLY A 397 -3.43 -0.08 -36.70
N HIS A 398 -4.33 -0.94 -36.23
CA HIS A 398 -5.13 -1.85 -37.06
C HIS A 398 -6.56 -1.33 -37.38
N MET A 399 -6.87 -0.10 -36.99
CA MET A 399 -8.14 0.60 -37.28
C MET A 399 -8.03 1.45 -38.51
#